data_c7d53d3ba9364902d2033aed70b2affe
#
_entry.id   c7d53d3ba9364902d2033aed70b2affe
#
_cell.length_a   1.000
_cell.length_b   1.000
_cell.length_c   1.000
_cell.angle_alpha   90.00
_cell.angle_beta   90.00
_cell.angle_gamma   90.00
#
_symmetry.space_group_name_H-M   'P 1'
#
loop_
_entity.id
_entity.type
_entity.pdbx_description
1 polymer ?
#
loop_
_entity_poly.entity_id
_entity_poly.type
_entity_poly.pdbx_seq_one_letter_code
_entity_poly.pdbx_strand_id
1 'polypeptide(L)'
;MSENTEITKAAVDAVVSDALKLIQGATDLASLKAVRSQAVGENSGITKLSSLMGKLPGDKKAEAGKLITAARAQLNEAFSAAESVFYQAEQNQKLLEESVDVTAAPMTQVLGARHPLSLLQDEIADVFIGMGWEIAEGPEVESEWFNFDALNFDADHPARAMQDTFFVEPVEAHLVLRTHTSPVQVRSLLERELPVYVLCPGRVFRTDELDATHTPVFHQVEGLAVDKGLTMADLKGTLEHFARIMFGPDAKIRLRPSFFPFTEPSAELDVWHPGAKGGARWVEWGGCGMVNPNVLLAAGIDPEVYSGFAFGMGIERTLMFRNDVKDMHDMVEADVRFSKQFGVVL
;
A
#
# COMPACT_ATOMS: atom_id res chain seq x y z
N MET A 1 -30.14 -47.62 11.42
CA MET A 1 -30.08 -47.61 9.96
C MET A 1 -28.61 -47.45 9.60
N SER A 2 -27.94 -48.51 9.13
CA SER A 2 -26.53 -48.49 8.72
C SER A 2 -26.47 -47.73 7.40
N GLU A 3 -25.91 -46.52 7.42
CA GLU A 3 -25.51 -45.82 6.20
C GLU A 3 -24.51 -46.69 5.45
N ASN A 4 -24.90 -47.10 4.26
CA ASN A 4 -24.11 -47.93 3.36
C ASN A 4 -22.88 -47.12 2.91
N THR A 5 -21.76 -47.31 3.60
CA THR A 5 -20.50 -46.56 3.39
C THR A 5 -19.68 -47.19 2.25
N GLU A 6 -20.33 -47.53 1.13
CA GLU A 6 -19.63 -48.08 -0.04
C GLU A 6 -19.34 -46.97 -1.02
N ILE A 7 -18.05 -46.78 -1.34
CA ILE A 7 -17.59 -45.94 -2.48
C ILE A 7 -17.81 -46.77 -3.74
N THR A 8 -19.03 -46.70 -4.28
CA THR A 8 -19.40 -47.39 -5.53
C THR A 8 -19.21 -46.47 -6.72
N LYS A 9 -19.02 -47.04 -7.90
CA LYS A 9 -18.95 -46.30 -9.14
C LYS A 9 -20.17 -45.36 -9.29
N ALA A 10 -21.37 -45.83 -9.00
CA ALA A 10 -22.59 -45.01 -9.10
C ALA A 10 -22.57 -43.81 -8.13
N ALA A 11 -22.03 -43.95 -6.91
CA ALA A 11 -21.90 -42.85 -5.98
C ALA A 11 -20.86 -41.81 -6.45
N VAL A 12 -19.74 -42.25 -7.06
CA VAL A 12 -18.74 -41.36 -7.62
C VAL A 12 -19.29 -40.64 -8.84
N ASP A 13 -19.97 -41.36 -9.76
CA ASP A 13 -20.58 -40.77 -10.96
C ASP A 13 -21.66 -39.73 -10.61
N ALA A 14 -22.46 -39.94 -9.57
CA ALA A 14 -23.44 -38.98 -9.09
C ALA A 14 -22.76 -37.68 -8.61
N VAL A 15 -21.71 -37.78 -7.80
CA VAL A 15 -20.95 -36.62 -7.30
C VAL A 15 -20.26 -35.88 -8.43
N VAL A 16 -19.70 -36.59 -9.40
CA VAL A 16 -19.11 -35.98 -10.60
C VAL A 16 -20.18 -35.22 -11.41
N SER A 17 -21.35 -35.82 -11.62
CA SER A 17 -22.46 -35.17 -12.32
C SER A 17 -22.91 -33.86 -11.63
N ASP A 18 -23.02 -33.87 -10.31
CA ASP A 18 -23.44 -32.68 -9.56
C ASP A 18 -22.34 -31.59 -9.58
N ALA A 19 -21.08 -31.95 -9.48
CA ALA A 19 -19.98 -31.01 -9.60
C ALA A 19 -19.88 -30.40 -11.04
N LEU A 20 -20.09 -31.23 -12.07
CA LEU A 20 -20.14 -30.74 -13.46
C LEU A 20 -21.31 -29.76 -13.69
N LYS A 21 -22.48 -30.00 -13.08
CA LYS A 21 -23.60 -29.04 -13.15
C LYS A 21 -23.25 -27.70 -12.52
N LEU A 22 -22.51 -27.69 -11.38
CA LEU A 22 -22.04 -26.45 -10.77
C LEU A 22 -21.08 -25.70 -11.69
N ILE A 23 -20.13 -26.41 -12.33
CA ILE A 23 -19.19 -25.80 -13.28
C ILE A 23 -19.94 -25.27 -14.50
N GLN A 24 -20.86 -26.04 -15.09
CA GLN A 24 -21.66 -25.65 -16.25
C GLN A 24 -22.64 -24.51 -15.97
N GLY A 25 -23.08 -24.36 -14.72
CA GLY A 25 -23.96 -23.28 -14.28
C GLY A 25 -23.23 -21.92 -14.11
N ALA A 26 -21.91 -21.89 -14.14
CA ALA A 26 -21.16 -20.65 -14.09
C ALA A 26 -21.33 -19.86 -15.42
N THR A 27 -21.46 -18.55 -15.32
CA THR A 27 -21.66 -17.65 -16.46
C THR A 27 -20.47 -16.76 -16.76
N ASP A 28 -19.54 -16.66 -15.79
CA ASP A 28 -18.35 -15.83 -15.86
C ASP A 28 -17.25 -16.37 -14.90
N LEU A 29 -16.07 -15.76 -14.97
CA LEU A 29 -14.92 -16.17 -14.15
C LEU A 29 -15.16 -16.02 -12.65
N ALA A 30 -15.93 -15.01 -12.23
CA ALA A 30 -16.22 -14.75 -10.82
C ALA A 30 -17.16 -15.82 -10.25
N SER A 31 -18.24 -16.16 -10.96
CA SER A 31 -19.18 -17.22 -10.58
C SER A 31 -18.51 -18.60 -10.59
N LEU A 32 -17.62 -18.87 -11.56
CA LEU A 32 -16.83 -20.11 -11.58
C LEU A 32 -15.90 -20.22 -10.37
N LYS A 33 -15.20 -19.14 -9.99
CA LYS A 33 -14.37 -19.10 -8.78
C LYS A 33 -15.18 -19.28 -7.50
N ALA A 34 -16.40 -18.74 -7.43
CA ALA A 34 -17.28 -18.89 -6.27
C ALA A 34 -17.66 -20.35 -6.01
N VAL A 35 -17.89 -21.15 -7.05
CA VAL A 35 -18.25 -22.56 -6.92
C VAL A 35 -17.03 -23.49 -6.81
N ARG A 36 -15.81 -23.00 -6.92
CA ARG A 36 -14.57 -23.82 -6.93
C ARG A 36 -14.47 -24.75 -5.72
N SER A 37 -14.73 -24.23 -4.51
CA SER A 37 -14.62 -25.02 -3.27
C SER A 37 -15.60 -26.19 -3.25
N GLN A 38 -16.80 -26.02 -3.82
CA GLN A 38 -17.85 -27.03 -3.87
C GLN A 38 -17.67 -28.00 -5.04
N ALA A 39 -17.16 -27.56 -6.19
CA ALA A 39 -16.99 -28.37 -7.37
C ALA A 39 -15.73 -29.26 -7.31
N VAL A 40 -14.57 -28.67 -7.00
CA VAL A 40 -13.25 -29.35 -7.06
C VAL A 40 -12.41 -29.22 -5.78
N GLY A 41 -12.80 -28.34 -4.84
CA GLY A 41 -12.04 -28.01 -3.64
C GLY A 41 -12.39 -28.84 -2.40
N GLU A 42 -12.09 -28.26 -1.23
CA GLU A 42 -12.23 -28.93 0.07
C GLU A 42 -13.67 -29.34 0.41
N ASN A 43 -14.65 -28.59 -0.02
CA ASN A 43 -16.07 -28.85 0.23
C ASN A 43 -16.73 -29.71 -0.85
N SER A 44 -15.96 -30.17 -1.85
CA SER A 44 -16.49 -30.98 -2.96
C SER A 44 -16.94 -32.37 -2.48
N GLY A 45 -17.95 -32.92 -3.16
CA GLY A 45 -18.44 -34.26 -2.91
C GLY A 45 -17.36 -35.34 -3.06
N ILE A 46 -16.44 -35.16 -4.03
CA ILE A 46 -15.31 -36.08 -4.24
C ILE A 46 -14.30 -36.05 -3.08
N THR A 47 -14.09 -34.91 -2.45
CA THR A 47 -13.23 -34.79 -1.26
C THR A 47 -13.90 -35.46 -0.06
N LYS A 48 -15.22 -35.32 0.09
CA LYS A 48 -16.00 -36.01 1.13
C LYS A 48 -15.97 -37.55 0.93
N LEU A 49 -16.14 -38.03 -0.29
CA LEU A 49 -15.99 -39.46 -0.60
C LEU A 49 -14.57 -39.97 -0.32
N SER A 50 -13.55 -39.19 -0.67
CA SER A 50 -12.15 -39.49 -0.41
C SER A 50 -11.87 -39.68 1.10
N SER A 51 -12.49 -38.86 1.96
CA SER A 51 -12.31 -38.99 3.42
C SER A 51 -12.86 -40.31 4.00
N LEU A 52 -13.81 -40.97 3.31
CA LEU A 52 -14.39 -42.25 3.71
C LEU A 52 -13.47 -43.43 3.34
N MET A 53 -12.46 -43.25 2.49
CA MET A 53 -11.54 -44.32 2.09
C MET A 53 -10.83 -44.99 3.26
N GLY A 54 -10.57 -44.24 4.33
CA GLY A 54 -9.94 -44.80 5.55
C GLY A 54 -10.74 -45.93 6.19
N LYS A 55 -12.07 -45.94 6.03
CA LYS A 55 -13.00 -46.89 6.61
C LYS A 55 -13.27 -48.15 5.77
N LEU A 56 -12.74 -48.18 4.53
CA LEU A 56 -12.94 -49.34 3.63
C LEU A 56 -12.01 -50.52 3.94
N PRO A 57 -12.45 -51.78 3.70
CA PRO A 57 -11.60 -52.95 3.69
C PRO A 57 -10.45 -52.83 2.69
N GLY A 58 -9.29 -53.47 2.96
CA GLY A 58 -8.06 -53.32 2.17
C GLY A 58 -8.18 -53.67 0.69
N ASP A 59 -8.98 -54.69 0.39
CA ASP A 59 -9.27 -55.20 -0.96
C ASP A 59 -10.04 -54.15 -1.83
N LYS A 60 -10.93 -53.37 -1.23
CA LYS A 60 -11.74 -52.34 -1.91
C LYS A 60 -11.05 -50.98 -2.01
N LYS A 61 -9.99 -50.72 -1.24
CA LYS A 61 -9.29 -49.41 -1.23
C LYS A 61 -8.64 -49.11 -2.57
N ALA A 62 -8.03 -50.06 -3.20
CA ALA A 62 -7.32 -49.87 -4.49
C ALA A 62 -8.26 -49.48 -5.63
N GLU A 63 -9.44 -50.11 -5.69
CA GLU A 63 -10.47 -49.81 -6.69
C GLU A 63 -11.13 -48.42 -6.42
N ALA A 64 -11.51 -48.16 -5.21
CA ALA A 64 -12.05 -46.86 -4.80
C ALA A 64 -11.06 -45.73 -5.04
N GLY A 65 -9.77 -45.94 -4.79
CA GLY A 65 -8.71 -44.97 -5.04
C GLY A 65 -8.59 -44.62 -6.51
N LYS A 66 -8.66 -45.64 -7.39
CA LYS A 66 -8.64 -45.40 -8.85
C LYS A 66 -9.84 -44.57 -9.31
N LEU A 67 -11.05 -44.93 -8.82
CA LEU A 67 -12.27 -44.18 -9.17
C LEU A 67 -12.21 -42.72 -8.73
N ILE A 68 -11.78 -42.47 -7.48
CA ILE A 68 -11.64 -41.09 -6.97
C ILE A 68 -10.59 -40.30 -7.74
N THR A 69 -9.46 -40.93 -8.05
CA THR A 69 -8.39 -40.25 -8.81
C THR A 69 -8.85 -39.89 -10.23
N ALA A 70 -9.53 -40.80 -10.92
CA ALA A 70 -10.09 -40.54 -12.24
C ALA A 70 -11.16 -39.43 -12.18
N ALA A 71 -12.05 -39.46 -11.20
CA ALA A 71 -13.08 -38.44 -10.99
C ALA A 71 -12.46 -37.04 -10.72
N ARG A 72 -11.43 -36.98 -9.87
CA ARG A 72 -10.70 -35.72 -9.63
C ARG A 72 -10.03 -35.18 -10.90
N ALA A 73 -9.41 -36.04 -11.68
CA ALA A 73 -8.80 -35.64 -12.93
C ALA A 73 -9.84 -35.05 -13.88
N GLN A 74 -10.96 -35.75 -14.07
CA GLN A 74 -12.10 -35.28 -14.89
C GLN A 74 -12.66 -33.94 -14.44
N LEU A 75 -12.86 -33.76 -13.13
CA LEU A 75 -13.42 -32.50 -12.59
C LEU A 75 -12.42 -31.35 -12.71
N ASN A 76 -11.14 -31.58 -12.46
CA ASN A 76 -10.11 -30.57 -12.63
C ASN A 76 -9.95 -30.16 -14.10
N GLU A 77 -10.00 -31.13 -15.02
CA GLU A 77 -9.96 -30.85 -16.47
C GLU A 77 -11.17 -30.01 -16.88
N ALA A 78 -12.38 -30.39 -16.45
CA ALA A 78 -13.60 -29.62 -16.75
C ALA A 78 -13.55 -28.20 -16.17
N PHE A 79 -13.06 -28.05 -14.93
CA PHE A 79 -12.91 -26.75 -14.30
C PHE A 79 -11.90 -25.88 -15.04
N SER A 80 -10.72 -26.41 -15.36
CA SER A 80 -9.67 -25.69 -16.08
C SER A 80 -10.09 -25.30 -17.50
N ALA A 81 -10.87 -26.16 -18.17
CA ALA A 81 -11.42 -25.85 -19.47
C ALA A 81 -12.41 -24.69 -19.41
N ALA A 82 -13.33 -24.68 -18.44
CA ALA A 82 -14.26 -23.60 -18.21
C ALA A 82 -13.53 -22.29 -17.81
N GLU A 83 -12.55 -22.37 -16.92
CA GLU A 83 -11.71 -21.24 -16.50
C GLU A 83 -10.99 -20.60 -17.71
N SER A 84 -10.42 -21.42 -18.60
CA SER A 84 -9.75 -20.93 -19.81
C SER A 84 -10.73 -20.20 -20.74
N VAL A 85 -11.94 -20.74 -20.92
CA VAL A 85 -12.97 -20.11 -21.78
C VAL A 85 -13.39 -18.75 -21.23
N PHE A 86 -13.69 -18.68 -19.94
CA PHE A 86 -14.10 -17.40 -19.33
C PHE A 86 -12.96 -16.40 -19.27
N TYR A 87 -11.73 -16.85 -18.99
CA TYR A 87 -10.57 -15.98 -19.03
C TYR A 87 -10.36 -15.38 -20.44
N GLN A 88 -10.45 -16.21 -21.47
CA GLN A 88 -10.36 -15.71 -22.85
C GLN A 88 -11.50 -14.75 -23.23
N ALA A 89 -12.71 -15.04 -22.77
CA ALA A 89 -13.84 -14.15 -23.00
C ALA A 89 -13.63 -12.78 -22.33
N GLU A 90 -13.15 -12.78 -21.08
CA GLU A 90 -12.82 -11.55 -20.35
C GLU A 90 -11.70 -10.76 -21.04
N GLN A 91 -10.64 -11.44 -21.50
CA GLN A 91 -9.54 -10.80 -22.25
C GLN A 91 -10.02 -10.23 -23.58
N ASN A 92 -10.85 -10.97 -24.32
CA ASN A 92 -11.40 -10.48 -25.58
C ASN A 92 -12.32 -9.27 -25.37
N GLN A 93 -13.11 -9.28 -24.31
CA GLN A 93 -13.97 -8.14 -23.96
C GLN A 93 -13.12 -6.91 -23.63
N LYS A 94 -12.08 -7.10 -22.83
CA LYS A 94 -11.13 -6.03 -22.50
C LYS A 94 -10.43 -5.46 -23.75
N LEU A 95 -9.99 -6.33 -24.68
CA LEU A 95 -9.39 -5.88 -25.93
C LEU A 95 -10.37 -5.07 -26.80
N LEU A 96 -11.65 -5.43 -26.79
CA LEU A 96 -12.67 -4.64 -27.50
C LEU A 96 -12.91 -3.28 -26.85
N GLU A 97 -12.97 -3.24 -25.52
CA GLU A 97 -13.16 -2.00 -24.76
C GLU A 97 -11.94 -1.06 -24.87
N GLU A 98 -10.74 -1.61 -24.93
CA GLU A 98 -9.49 -0.87 -25.11
C GLU A 98 -9.14 -0.60 -26.60
N SER A 99 -10.03 -0.99 -27.53
CA SER A 99 -9.80 -0.76 -28.95
C SER A 99 -9.77 0.72 -29.29
N VAL A 100 -8.71 1.15 -29.96
CA VAL A 100 -8.55 2.55 -30.41
C VAL A 100 -8.51 2.61 -31.93
N ASP A 101 -9.06 3.67 -32.46
CA ASP A 101 -8.99 3.94 -33.91
C ASP A 101 -7.58 4.44 -34.27
N VAL A 102 -6.76 3.55 -34.82
CA VAL A 102 -5.39 3.89 -35.25
C VAL A 102 -5.35 4.75 -36.53
N THR A 103 -6.51 4.96 -37.19
CA THR A 103 -6.60 5.86 -38.34
C THR A 103 -6.95 7.29 -37.96
N ALA A 104 -7.33 7.51 -36.69
CA ALA A 104 -7.55 8.87 -36.19
C ALA A 104 -6.26 9.68 -36.31
N ALA A 105 -6.39 10.88 -36.83
CA ALA A 105 -5.22 11.77 -36.96
C ALA A 105 -4.60 12.02 -35.57
N PRO A 106 -3.28 11.80 -35.37
CA PRO A 106 -2.66 12.09 -34.11
C PRO A 106 -2.76 13.58 -33.79
N MET A 107 -2.95 13.91 -32.53
CA MET A 107 -2.87 15.32 -32.11
C MET A 107 -1.48 15.86 -32.53
N THR A 108 -1.48 16.84 -33.41
CA THR A 108 -0.25 17.42 -33.98
C THR A 108 0.57 18.22 -32.96
N GLN A 109 -0.02 18.55 -31.83
CA GLN A 109 0.63 19.31 -30.77
C GLN A 109 0.72 18.48 -29.48
N VAL A 110 1.93 18.06 -29.15
CA VAL A 110 2.22 17.44 -27.85
C VAL A 110 2.36 18.56 -26.82
N LEU A 111 1.28 18.84 -26.13
CA LEU A 111 1.35 19.74 -24.97
C LEU A 111 2.07 19.01 -23.82
N GLY A 112 3.02 19.71 -23.19
CA GLY A 112 3.63 19.23 -21.96
C GLY A 112 2.62 19.15 -20.83
N ALA A 113 2.91 18.36 -19.80
CA ALA A 113 2.16 18.34 -18.56
C ALA A 113 3.15 18.20 -17.40
N ARG A 114 2.90 18.91 -16.30
CA ARG A 114 3.66 18.67 -15.06
C ARG A 114 3.27 17.34 -14.47
N HIS A 115 4.25 16.62 -13.92
CA HIS A 115 3.98 15.35 -13.26
C HIS A 115 3.06 15.56 -12.05
N PRO A 116 2.03 14.70 -11.84
CA PRO A 116 1.07 14.88 -10.75
C PRO A 116 1.69 14.87 -9.35
N LEU A 117 2.77 14.12 -9.12
CA LEU A 117 3.52 14.14 -7.85
C LEU A 117 4.11 15.53 -7.56
N SER A 118 4.71 16.18 -8.58
CA SER A 118 5.26 17.53 -8.42
C SER A 118 4.16 18.56 -8.15
N LEU A 119 3.02 18.42 -8.83
CA LEU A 119 1.87 19.30 -8.57
C LEU A 119 1.33 19.14 -7.15
N LEU A 120 1.18 17.89 -6.71
CA LEU A 120 0.70 17.60 -5.36
C LEU A 120 1.69 18.08 -4.30
N GLN A 121 3.00 17.94 -4.54
CA GLN A 121 4.02 18.46 -3.62
C GLN A 121 3.93 19.98 -3.49
N ASP A 122 3.77 20.70 -4.61
CA ASP A 122 3.60 22.15 -4.58
C ASP A 122 2.31 22.54 -3.86
N GLU A 123 1.21 21.85 -4.13
CA GLU A 123 -0.08 22.11 -3.46
C GLU A 123 0.01 21.90 -1.94
N ILE A 124 0.68 20.85 -1.50
CA ILE A 124 0.94 20.60 -0.08
C ILE A 124 1.79 21.73 0.51
N ALA A 125 2.85 22.15 -0.21
CA ALA A 125 3.71 23.24 0.23
C ALA A 125 2.92 24.54 0.38
N ASP A 126 2.07 24.88 -0.60
CA ASP A 126 1.24 26.09 -0.57
C ASP A 126 0.28 26.11 0.62
N VAL A 127 -0.29 24.96 1.00
CA VAL A 127 -1.14 24.85 2.20
C VAL A 127 -0.38 25.25 3.45
N PHE A 128 0.84 24.71 3.64
CA PHE A 128 1.63 24.99 4.84
C PHE A 128 2.24 26.39 4.83
N ILE A 129 2.67 26.89 3.66
CA ILE A 129 3.06 28.30 3.51
C ILE A 129 1.91 29.22 3.92
N GLY A 130 0.68 28.90 3.50
CA GLY A 130 -0.53 29.65 3.90
C GLY A 130 -0.82 29.62 5.40
N MET A 131 -0.30 28.62 6.13
CA MET A 131 -0.35 28.54 7.59
C MET A 131 0.86 29.22 8.28
N GLY A 132 1.79 29.81 7.51
CA GLY A 132 2.99 30.47 8.04
C GLY A 132 4.19 29.57 8.26
N TRP A 133 4.19 28.36 7.65
CA TRP A 133 5.33 27.43 7.71
C TRP A 133 6.35 27.76 6.60
N GLU A 134 7.60 27.42 6.85
CA GLU A 134 8.68 27.50 5.87
C GLU A 134 8.90 26.14 5.18
N ILE A 135 9.32 26.17 3.92
CA ILE A 135 9.78 24.96 3.24
C ILE A 135 11.27 24.78 3.51
N ALA A 136 11.66 23.63 3.98
CA ALA A 136 13.04 23.26 4.24
C ALA A 136 13.46 22.09 3.35
N GLU A 137 14.64 22.18 2.77
CA GLU A 137 15.25 21.16 1.94
C GLU A 137 16.54 20.65 2.57
N GLY A 138 16.97 19.45 2.18
CA GLY A 138 18.22 18.86 2.63
C GLY A 138 18.74 17.79 1.67
N PRO A 139 19.96 17.29 1.92
CA PRO A 139 20.62 16.34 1.03
C PRO A 139 19.91 14.97 1.02
N GLU A 140 19.97 14.29 -0.14
CA GLU A 140 19.48 12.92 -0.29
C GLU A 140 20.48 11.88 0.23
N VAL A 141 21.78 12.16 0.08
CA VAL A 141 22.86 11.42 0.76
C VAL A 141 23.08 12.07 2.10
N GLU A 142 22.83 11.32 3.17
CA GLU A 142 22.81 11.85 4.52
C GLU A 142 23.76 11.07 5.44
N SER A 143 24.25 11.69 6.50
CA SER A 143 24.99 10.95 7.52
C SER A 143 24.06 10.08 8.37
N GLU A 144 24.57 8.95 8.85
CA GLU A 144 23.85 8.07 9.77
C GLU A 144 23.37 8.82 11.01
N TRP A 145 24.16 9.80 11.48
CA TRP A 145 23.79 10.61 12.64
C TRP A 145 22.48 11.36 12.43
N PHE A 146 22.33 12.06 11.30
CA PHE A 146 21.08 12.78 10.98
C PHE A 146 19.93 11.85 10.67
N ASN A 147 20.20 10.70 10.02
CA ASN A 147 19.16 9.77 9.61
C ASN A 147 18.65 8.89 10.76
N PHE A 148 19.48 8.69 11.81
CA PHE A 148 19.17 7.77 12.89
C PHE A 148 19.46 8.34 14.29
N ASP A 149 20.70 8.66 14.62
CA ASP A 149 21.12 8.95 16.00
C ASP A 149 20.40 10.17 16.59
N ALA A 150 20.37 11.26 15.85
CA ALA A 150 19.68 12.49 16.24
C ALA A 150 18.15 12.34 16.32
N LEU A 151 17.60 11.28 15.73
CA LEU A 151 16.19 10.93 15.71
C LEU A 151 15.85 9.83 16.73
N ASN A 152 16.74 9.61 17.70
CA ASN A 152 16.53 8.67 18.81
C ASN A 152 16.39 7.20 18.37
N PHE A 153 16.99 6.80 17.23
CA PHE A 153 17.07 5.39 16.87
C PHE A 153 18.23 4.73 17.64
N ASP A 154 17.94 3.63 18.32
CA ASP A 154 18.98 2.79 18.96
C ASP A 154 19.93 2.18 17.92
N ALA A 155 21.14 1.85 18.35
CA ALA A 155 22.18 1.33 17.46
C ALA A 155 21.79 -0.03 16.83
N ASP A 156 20.97 -0.81 17.49
CA ASP A 156 20.46 -2.12 17.07
C ASP A 156 19.04 -2.06 16.48
N HIS A 157 18.52 -0.86 16.23
CA HIS A 157 17.18 -0.72 15.67
C HIS A 157 17.06 -1.36 14.26
N PRO A 158 16.03 -2.18 13.98
CA PRO A 158 15.90 -2.89 12.70
C PRO A 158 15.98 -1.99 11.45
N ALA A 159 15.46 -0.76 11.51
CA ALA A 159 15.51 0.18 10.40
C ALA A 159 16.94 0.59 9.97
N ARG A 160 17.95 0.33 10.80
CA ARG A 160 19.38 0.51 10.44
C ARG A 160 19.93 -0.68 9.65
N ALA A 161 19.18 -1.76 9.49
CA ALA A 161 19.66 -2.93 8.76
C ALA A 161 19.80 -2.62 7.27
N MET A 162 20.80 -3.24 6.62
CA MET A 162 21.04 -3.09 5.17
C MET A 162 19.87 -3.57 4.30
N GLN A 163 18.97 -4.36 4.88
CA GLN A 163 17.75 -4.81 4.20
C GLN A 163 16.68 -3.71 4.06
N ASP A 164 16.79 -2.61 4.83
CA ASP A 164 15.82 -1.50 4.81
C ASP A 164 16.46 -0.16 4.40
N THR A 165 17.80 -0.09 4.36
CA THR A 165 18.55 1.15 4.12
C THR A 165 19.64 0.95 3.07
N PHE A 166 19.77 1.87 2.13
CA PHE A 166 20.89 1.93 1.20
C PHE A 166 22.06 2.67 1.84
N PHE A 167 23.14 1.94 2.13
CA PHE A 167 24.40 2.50 2.58
C PHE A 167 25.27 2.89 1.38
N VAL A 168 26.02 3.99 1.55
CA VAL A 168 26.94 4.50 0.52
C VAL A 168 28.36 3.98 0.78
N GLU A 169 29.01 3.44 -0.21
CA GLU A 169 30.40 3.01 -0.12
C GLU A 169 31.39 4.20 -0.10
N PRO A 170 32.49 4.12 0.67
CA PRO A 170 32.83 3.06 1.60
C PRO A 170 32.02 3.17 2.91
N VAL A 171 31.74 2.04 3.55
CA VAL A 171 30.87 1.97 4.76
C VAL A 171 31.39 2.86 5.90
N GLU A 172 32.71 3.05 5.99
CA GLU A 172 33.37 3.90 6.98
C GLU A 172 33.05 5.39 6.82
N ALA A 173 32.43 5.78 5.70
CA ALA A 173 31.95 7.15 5.50
C ALA A 173 30.69 7.46 6.32
N HIS A 174 30.02 6.43 6.85
CA HIS A 174 28.79 6.57 7.62
C HIS A 174 27.71 7.39 6.90
N LEU A 175 27.55 7.12 5.58
CA LEU A 175 26.58 7.79 4.71
C LEU A 175 25.51 6.81 4.24
N VAL A 176 24.28 7.29 4.16
CA VAL A 176 23.11 6.55 3.67
C VAL A 176 22.33 7.37 2.65
N LEU A 177 21.55 6.72 1.79
CA LEU A 177 20.43 7.40 1.15
C LEU A 177 19.32 7.54 2.21
N ARG A 178 18.86 8.77 2.46
CA ARG A 178 17.91 9.03 3.52
C ARG A 178 16.64 8.21 3.37
N THR A 179 16.20 7.55 4.45
CA THR A 179 15.02 6.69 4.47
C THR A 179 13.70 7.42 4.74
N HIS A 180 13.81 8.68 5.13
CA HIS A 180 12.73 9.63 5.43
C HIS A 180 13.28 11.06 5.33
N THR A 181 12.40 12.06 5.38
CA THR A 181 12.82 13.48 5.31
C THR A 181 13.09 14.10 6.69
N SER A 182 12.99 13.32 7.78
CA SER A 182 13.27 13.77 9.17
C SER A 182 14.67 14.35 9.38
N PRO A 183 15.75 13.94 8.70
CA PRO A 183 17.05 14.62 8.77
C PRO A 183 16.97 16.12 8.55
N VAL A 184 16.09 16.56 7.64
CA VAL A 184 15.89 17.99 7.35
C VAL A 184 15.26 18.71 8.54
N GLN A 185 14.43 18.02 9.33
CA GLN A 185 13.86 18.57 10.57
C GLN A 185 14.97 18.86 11.58
N VAL A 186 15.89 17.90 11.82
CA VAL A 186 17.02 18.09 12.72
C VAL A 186 17.94 19.21 12.22
N ARG A 187 18.25 19.27 10.93
CA ARG A 187 19.01 20.36 10.34
C ARG A 187 18.34 21.72 10.58
N SER A 188 17.04 21.77 10.41
CA SER A 188 16.26 22.99 10.64
C SER A 188 16.33 23.45 12.09
N LEU A 189 16.30 22.54 13.06
CA LEU A 189 16.44 22.86 14.48
C LEU A 189 17.85 23.35 14.85
N LEU A 190 18.90 22.88 14.16
CA LEU A 190 20.28 23.31 14.38
C LEU A 190 20.59 24.66 13.72
N GLU A 191 19.89 25.04 12.65
CA GLU A 191 20.19 26.22 11.84
C GLU A 191 19.28 27.42 12.12
N ARG A 192 18.07 27.20 12.67
CA ARG A 192 17.04 28.22 12.84
C ARG A 192 16.88 28.61 14.31
N GLU A 193 16.46 29.84 14.50
CA GLU A 193 15.99 30.30 15.82
C GLU A 193 14.55 29.84 16.08
N LEU A 194 14.25 29.51 17.34
CA LEU A 194 12.89 29.14 17.75
C LEU A 194 11.96 30.37 17.81
N PRO A 195 10.68 30.23 17.46
CA PRO A 195 10.00 29.01 17.09
C PRO A 195 10.30 28.54 15.67
N VAL A 196 10.23 27.22 15.42
CA VAL A 196 10.44 26.60 14.10
C VAL A 196 9.14 25.93 13.65
N TYR A 197 8.70 26.26 12.45
CA TYR A 197 7.59 25.64 11.73
C TYR A 197 8.05 25.35 10.30
N VAL A 198 8.40 24.10 10.02
CA VAL A 198 8.97 23.72 8.71
C VAL A 198 8.25 22.54 8.11
N LEU A 199 8.08 22.58 6.78
CA LEU A 199 7.68 21.45 5.96
C LEU A 199 8.86 20.97 5.14
N CYS A 200 9.13 19.69 5.15
CA CYS A 200 10.30 19.05 4.55
C CYS A 200 9.85 18.06 3.47
N PRO A 201 9.54 18.52 2.25
CA PRO A 201 9.25 17.62 1.13
C PRO A 201 10.56 17.08 0.54
N GLY A 202 10.52 15.86 0.00
CA GLY A 202 11.66 15.34 -0.74
C GLY A 202 11.59 13.86 -1.04
N ARG A 203 12.53 13.41 -1.89
CA ARG A 203 12.71 11.99 -2.18
C ARG A 203 13.35 11.27 -1.02
N VAL A 204 12.93 10.02 -0.85
CA VAL A 204 13.45 9.09 0.14
C VAL A 204 13.67 7.72 -0.49
N PHE A 205 14.48 6.88 0.14
CA PHE A 205 15.00 5.66 -0.45
C PHE A 205 14.89 4.52 0.55
N ARG A 206 14.29 3.40 0.11
CA ARG A 206 14.21 2.17 0.88
C ARG A 206 14.48 0.99 -0.01
N THR A 207 14.93 -0.12 0.54
CA THR A 207 15.25 -1.32 -0.23
C THR A 207 14.00 -2.15 -0.59
N ASP A 208 12.84 -1.51 -0.62
CA ASP A 208 11.58 -2.13 -1.01
C ASP A 208 11.61 -2.58 -2.48
N GLU A 209 10.99 -3.71 -2.78
CA GLU A 209 10.76 -4.13 -4.15
C GLU A 209 9.66 -3.27 -4.80
N LEU A 210 9.79 -3.05 -6.12
CA LEU A 210 8.77 -2.33 -6.87
C LEU A 210 7.55 -3.22 -7.06
N ASP A 211 6.42 -2.81 -6.49
CA ASP A 211 5.11 -3.45 -6.68
C ASP A 211 3.99 -2.39 -6.85
N ALA A 212 2.74 -2.80 -6.87
CA ALA A 212 1.61 -1.88 -7.04
C ALA A 212 1.49 -0.83 -5.93
N THR A 213 2.16 -1.00 -4.78
CA THR A 213 2.04 -0.19 -3.56
C THR A 213 3.36 0.30 -2.98
N HIS A 214 4.49 -0.21 -3.47
CA HIS A 214 5.84 0.13 -3.01
C HIS A 214 6.77 0.43 -4.18
N THR A 215 7.74 1.31 -3.93
CA THR A 215 8.84 1.62 -4.83
C THR A 215 10.07 1.98 -4.02
N PRO A 216 11.29 1.58 -4.45
CA PRO A 216 12.52 1.89 -3.72
C PRO A 216 12.82 3.40 -3.64
N VAL A 217 12.24 4.19 -4.51
CA VAL A 217 12.37 5.65 -4.53
C VAL A 217 10.97 6.26 -4.53
N PHE A 218 10.63 7.00 -3.49
CA PHE A 218 9.34 7.67 -3.39
C PHE A 218 9.48 9.05 -2.75
N HIS A 219 8.40 9.82 -2.73
CA HIS A 219 8.40 11.15 -2.16
C HIS A 219 7.66 11.16 -0.83
N GLN A 220 8.24 11.84 0.13
CA GLN A 220 7.68 12.04 1.45
C GLN A 220 7.58 13.52 1.75
N VAL A 221 6.60 13.90 2.52
CA VAL A 221 6.52 15.21 3.13
C VAL A 221 6.40 15.03 4.64
N GLU A 222 7.24 15.73 5.36
CA GLU A 222 7.21 15.78 6.81
C GLU A 222 7.08 17.21 7.30
N GLY A 223 6.32 17.41 8.37
CA GLY A 223 6.19 18.70 9.03
C GLY A 223 6.73 18.62 10.45
N LEU A 224 7.40 19.68 10.87
CA LEU A 224 7.90 19.87 12.23
C LEU A 224 7.47 21.25 12.74
N ALA A 225 6.87 21.29 13.93
CA ALA A 225 6.67 22.51 14.69
C ALA A 225 7.33 22.38 16.05
N VAL A 226 8.13 23.37 16.44
CA VAL A 226 8.73 23.47 17.78
C VAL A 226 8.54 24.88 18.31
N ASP A 227 7.80 24.98 19.40
CA ASP A 227 7.49 26.24 20.08
C ASP A 227 7.18 25.98 21.56
N LYS A 228 6.86 27.01 22.30
CA LYS A 228 6.44 26.89 23.71
C LYS A 228 5.00 26.40 23.81
N GLY A 229 4.81 25.31 24.55
CA GLY A 229 3.49 24.84 24.94
C GLY A 229 2.67 24.18 23.82
N LEU A 230 3.28 23.70 22.74
CA LEU A 230 2.63 22.89 21.71
C LEU A 230 2.15 21.56 22.30
N THR A 231 1.01 21.08 21.82
CA THR A 231 0.32 19.89 22.32
C THR A 231 -0.15 18.97 21.19
N MET A 232 -0.59 17.77 21.55
CA MET A 232 -1.30 16.86 20.62
C MET A 232 -2.56 17.47 20.01
N ALA A 233 -3.18 18.46 20.67
CA ALA A 233 -4.36 19.15 20.13
C ALA A 233 -3.95 20.07 18.96
N ASP A 234 -2.81 20.72 19.03
CA ASP A 234 -2.27 21.56 17.96
C ASP A 234 -1.89 20.70 16.75
N LEU A 235 -1.22 19.56 16.98
CA LEU A 235 -0.94 18.58 15.95
C LEU A 235 -2.23 18.11 15.27
N LYS A 236 -3.22 17.68 16.04
CA LYS A 236 -4.50 17.21 15.51
C LYS A 236 -5.21 18.28 14.70
N GLY A 237 -5.26 19.52 15.20
CA GLY A 237 -5.87 20.66 14.50
C GLY A 237 -5.20 20.95 13.16
N THR A 238 -3.86 20.93 13.11
CA THR A 238 -3.06 21.08 11.90
C THR A 238 -3.40 19.99 10.88
N LEU A 239 -3.43 18.73 11.32
CA LEU A 239 -3.73 17.58 10.44
C LEU A 239 -5.19 17.55 9.97
N GLU A 240 -6.15 17.96 10.80
CA GLU A 240 -7.55 18.11 10.40
C GLU A 240 -7.73 19.19 9.33
N HIS A 241 -7.07 20.32 9.50
CA HIS A 241 -7.08 21.40 8.51
C HIS A 241 -6.48 20.92 7.18
N PHE A 242 -5.32 20.31 7.23
CA PHE A 242 -4.64 19.76 6.06
C PHE A 242 -5.50 18.68 5.35
N ALA A 243 -6.09 17.75 6.09
CA ALA A 243 -6.96 16.72 5.52
C ALA A 243 -8.19 17.30 4.81
N ARG A 244 -8.79 18.38 5.35
CA ARG A 244 -9.92 19.04 4.69
C ARG A 244 -9.56 19.69 3.37
N ILE A 245 -8.36 20.23 3.26
CA ILE A 245 -7.88 20.80 1.99
C ILE A 245 -7.60 19.70 0.99
N MET A 246 -6.94 18.62 1.41
CA MET A 246 -6.56 17.52 0.50
C MET A 246 -7.74 16.67 0.03
N PHE A 247 -8.72 16.40 0.90
CA PHE A 247 -9.79 15.42 0.65
C PHE A 247 -11.20 16.02 0.72
N GLY A 248 -11.31 17.33 0.90
CA GLY A 248 -12.58 18.05 0.95
C GLY A 248 -13.08 18.33 2.37
N PRO A 249 -14.09 19.23 2.51
CA PRO A 249 -14.52 19.78 3.79
C PRO A 249 -15.07 18.75 4.78
N ASP A 250 -15.57 17.63 4.28
CA ASP A 250 -16.12 16.52 5.09
C ASP A 250 -15.07 15.46 5.46
N ALA A 251 -13.79 15.69 5.14
CA ALA A 251 -12.72 14.77 5.48
C ALA A 251 -12.65 14.52 6.99
N LYS A 252 -12.54 13.26 7.36
CA LYS A 252 -12.42 12.83 8.75
C LYS A 252 -11.09 12.15 8.95
N ILE A 253 -10.40 12.52 10.01
CA ILE A 253 -9.18 11.83 10.45
C ILE A 253 -9.40 11.17 11.81
N ARG A 254 -8.55 10.21 12.12
CA ARG A 254 -8.36 9.68 13.47
C ARG A 254 -6.89 9.40 13.73
N LEU A 255 -6.48 9.54 14.98
CA LEU A 255 -5.16 9.17 15.46
C LEU A 255 -5.27 7.84 16.19
N ARG A 256 -4.44 6.85 15.78
CA ARG A 256 -4.32 5.57 16.47
C ARG A 256 -2.98 5.51 17.18
N PRO A 257 -2.91 5.13 18.47
CA PRO A 257 -1.63 4.97 19.15
C PRO A 257 -0.68 4.07 18.36
N SER A 258 0.57 4.50 18.23
CA SER A 258 1.64 3.78 17.53
C SER A 258 2.98 4.06 18.22
N PHE A 259 4.08 3.62 17.62
CA PHE A 259 5.42 3.86 18.11
C PHE A 259 6.34 4.30 16.98
N PHE A 260 7.01 5.44 17.21
CA PHE A 260 8.16 5.89 16.40
C PHE A 260 9.25 6.36 17.34
N PRO A 261 10.56 6.05 17.08
CA PRO A 261 11.64 6.43 17.98
C PRO A 261 11.72 7.94 18.27
N PHE A 262 11.42 8.74 17.27
CA PHE A 262 11.56 10.20 17.27
C PHE A 262 10.31 10.96 17.79
N THR A 263 9.25 10.25 18.19
CA THR A 263 8.04 10.87 18.78
C THR A 263 7.57 10.15 20.04
N GLU A 264 7.01 10.90 21.00
CA GLU A 264 6.41 10.40 22.24
C GLU A 264 5.41 11.42 22.78
N PRO A 265 4.07 11.15 22.81
CA PRO A 265 3.43 9.98 22.23
C PRO A 265 3.40 9.99 20.70
N SER A 266 3.34 8.78 20.13
CA SER A 266 3.26 8.57 18.69
C SER A 266 1.87 8.10 18.28
N ALA A 267 1.47 8.42 17.05
CA ALA A 267 0.21 7.96 16.47
C ALA A 267 0.32 7.75 14.96
N GLU A 268 -0.41 6.77 14.48
CA GLU A 268 -0.73 6.67 13.05
C GLU A 268 -1.94 7.53 12.72
N LEU A 269 -1.86 8.24 11.61
CA LEU A 269 -2.91 9.09 11.08
C LEU A 269 -3.69 8.33 10.03
N ASP A 270 -4.96 8.07 10.29
CA ASP A 270 -5.89 7.51 9.31
C ASP A 270 -6.83 8.59 8.77
N VAL A 271 -7.16 8.49 7.49
CA VAL A 271 -8.21 9.26 6.82
C VAL A 271 -9.38 8.36 6.44
N TRP A 272 -10.61 8.85 6.57
CA TRP A 272 -11.79 8.14 6.11
C TRP A 272 -11.91 8.21 4.60
N HIS A 273 -11.87 7.08 3.92
CA HIS A 273 -11.99 6.96 2.47
C HIS A 273 -13.32 6.32 2.09
N PRO A 274 -14.33 7.10 1.65
CA PRO A 274 -15.66 6.57 1.33
C PRO A 274 -15.67 5.69 0.08
N GLY A 275 -14.78 5.94 -0.88
CA GLY A 275 -14.66 5.22 -2.15
C GLY A 275 -13.62 4.08 -2.16
N ALA A 276 -13.12 3.64 -1.00
CA ALA A 276 -12.10 2.59 -0.97
C ALA A 276 -12.61 1.27 -1.55
N LYS A 277 -11.71 0.54 -2.27
CA LYS A 277 -12.00 -0.80 -2.79
C LYS A 277 -12.42 -1.72 -1.64
N GLY A 278 -13.59 -2.32 -1.77
CA GLY A 278 -14.20 -3.15 -0.72
C GLY A 278 -15.13 -2.40 0.25
N GLY A 279 -15.43 -1.14 -0.02
CA GLY A 279 -16.33 -0.29 0.76
C GLY A 279 -15.63 0.77 1.59
N ALA A 280 -16.40 1.73 2.08
CA ALA A 280 -15.90 2.85 2.89
C ALA A 280 -15.14 2.37 4.12
N ARG A 281 -13.92 2.87 4.33
CA ARG A 281 -13.04 2.44 5.42
C ARG A 281 -12.03 3.51 5.83
N TRP A 282 -11.45 3.31 6.99
CA TRP A 282 -10.26 4.04 7.40
C TRP A 282 -9.04 3.51 6.66
N VAL A 283 -8.23 4.43 6.17
CA VAL A 283 -6.97 4.13 5.46
C VAL A 283 -5.86 4.91 6.14
N GLU A 284 -4.78 4.23 6.45
CA GLU A 284 -3.58 4.86 7.00
C GLU A 284 -3.00 5.83 5.98
N TRP A 285 -2.79 7.07 6.40
CA TRP A 285 -2.26 8.15 5.57
C TRP A 285 -0.82 8.50 5.94
N GLY A 286 -0.46 8.45 7.22
CA GLY A 286 0.88 8.76 7.68
C GLY A 286 1.10 8.51 9.16
N GLY A 287 2.28 8.89 9.65
CA GLY A 287 2.64 8.87 11.06
C GLY A 287 2.74 10.28 11.64
N CYS A 288 2.52 10.42 12.94
CA CYS A 288 2.65 11.70 13.64
C CYS A 288 2.89 11.50 15.13
N GLY A 289 3.25 12.56 15.83
CA GLY A 289 3.41 12.53 17.29
C GLY A 289 4.04 13.79 17.84
N MET A 290 4.14 13.86 19.15
CA MET A 290 4.95 14.89 19.81
C MET A 290 6.43 14.54 19.65
N VAL A 291 7.27 15.54 19.40
CA VAL A 291 8.72 15.33 19.23
C VAL A 291 9.29 14.76 20.52
N ASN A 292 10.05 13.65 20.39
CA ASN A 292 10.70 13.04 21.53
C ASN A 292 11.71 14.02 22.16
N PRO A 293 11.72 14.18 23.49
CA PRO A 293 12.67 15.06 24.18
C PRO A 293 14.14 14.82 23.77
N ASN A 294 14.54 13.59 23.48
CA ASN A 294 15.90 13.27 23.05
C ASN A 294 16.25 13.91 21.69
N VAL A 295 15.27 14.07 20.79
CA VAL A 295 15.48 14.76 19.51
C VAL A 295 15.71 16.27 19.74
N LEU A 296 14.97 16.88 20.66
CA LEU A 296 15.19 18.29 21.03
C LEU A 296 16.57 18.47 21.68
N LEU A 297 16.96 17.57 22.58
CA LEU A 297 18.30 17.57 23.23
C LEU A 297 19.42 17.39 22.21
N ALA A 298 19.26 16.51 21.21
CA ALA A 298 20.23 16.33 20.13
C ALA A 298 20.44 17.61 19.30
N ALA A 299 19.40 18.45 19.22
CA ALA A 299 19.46 19.76 18.57
C ALA A 299 19.86 20.91 19.54
N GLY A 300 20.18 20.61 20.81
CA GLY A 300 20.57 21.61 21.81
C GLY A 300 19.41 22.43 22.37
N ILE A 301 18.17 21.95 22.21
CA ILE A 301 16.93 22.62 22.66
C ILE A 301 16.50 22.02 24.01
N ASP A 302 16.15 22.90 24.97
CA ASP A 302 15.66 22.49 26.26
C ASP A 302 14.19 22.01 26.22
N PRO A 303 13.92 20.71 26.45
CA PRO A 303 12.57 20.15 26.38
C PRO A 303 11.67 20.55 27.56
N GLU A 304 12.21 21.15 28.61
CA GLU A 304 11.42 21.73 29.71
C GLU A 304 10.79 23.08 29.31
N VAL A 305 11.37 23.75 28.30
CA VAL A 305 10.92 25.07 27.82
C VAL A 305 10.11 24.96 26.52
N TYR A 306 10.54 24.06 25.63
CA TYR A 306 9.96 23.90 24.31
C TYR A 306 9.37 22.51 24.14
N SER A 307 8.27 22.45 23.45
CA SER A 307 7.68 21.21 22.96
C SER A 307 7.51 21.27 21.45
N GLY A 308 7.29 20.13 20.81
CA GLY A 308 7.09 20.10 19.37
C GLY A 308 6.21 18.95 18.96
N PHE A 309 5.70 19.02 17.73
CA PHE A 309 5.06 17.91 17.07
C PHE A 309 5.61 17.73 15.67
N ALA A 310 5.54 16.49 15.19
CA ALA A 310 5.94 16.13 13.84
C ALA A 310 4.92 15.20 13.20
N PHE A 311 4.86 15.19 11.88
CA PHE A 311 4.07 14.28 11.08
C PHE A 311 4.76 14.01 9.77
N GLY A 312 4.44 12.86 9.14
CA GLY A 312 4.99 12.49 7.84
C GLY A 312 4.04 11.61 7.05
N MET A 313 4.03 11.79 5.72
CA MET A 313 3.22 11.02 4.80
C MET A 313 3.85 10.89 3.43
N GLY A 314 3.53 9.78 2.73
CA GLY A 314 3.94 9.55 1.34
C GLY A 314 3.10 10.38 0.38
N ILE A 315 3.75 11.06 -0.55
CA ILE A 315 3.07 11.88 -1.58
C ILE A 315 2.38 10.97 -2.58
N GLU A 316 3.01 9.87 -3.01
CA GLU A 316 2.42 8.85 -3.88
C GLU A 316 1.14 8.27 -3.28
N ARG A 317 1.17 7.93 -2.00
CA ARG A 317 0.01 7.39 -1.31
C ARG A 317 -1.15 8.40 -1.24
N THR A 318 -0.83 9.66 -1.03
CA THR A 318 -1.81 10.75 -1.06
C THR A 318 -2.42 10.92 -2.46
N LEU A 319 -1.61 10.84 -3.51
CA LEU A 319 -2.06 10.89 -4.91
C LEU A 319 -2.97 9.70 -5.24
N MET A 320 -2.58 8.48 -4.81
CA MET A 320 -3.40 7.28 -5.01
C MET A 320 -4.79 7.44 -4.41
N PHE A 321 -4.88 7.95 -3.18
CA PHE A 321 -6.17 8.14 -2.52
C PHE A 321 -7.02 9.23 -3.16
N ARG A 322 -6.38 10.34 -3.54
CA ARG A 322 -7.08 11.50 -4.08
C ARG A 322 -7.55 11.29 -5.51
N ASN A 323 -6.76 10.62 -6.33
CA ASN A 323 -6.96 10.49 -7.77
C ASN A 323 -7.33 9.07 -8.22
N ASP A 324 -7.60 8.14 -7.27
CA ASP A 324 -7.92 6.72 -7.55
C ASP A 324 -6.86 6.02 -8.44
N VAL A 325 -5.59 6.39 -8.30
CA VAL A 325 -4.47 5.70 -8.95
C VAL A 325 -4.28 4.36 -8.25
N LYS A 326 -4.29 3.27 -9.01
CA LYS A 326 -4.35 1.91 -8.45
C LYS A 326 -2.99 1.24 -8.37
N ASP A 327 -2.05 1.69 -9.18
CA ASP A 327 -0.75 1.07 -9.33
C ASP A 327 0.35 2.13 -9.29
N MET A 328 1.33 1.93 -8.41
CA MET A 328 2.45 2.85 -8.23
C MET A 328 3.39 2.85 -9.44
N HIS A 329 3.43 1.76 -10.22
CA HIS A 329 4.21 1.71 -11.46
C HIS A 329 3.84 2.86 -12.41
N ASP A 330 2.55 3.19 -12.54
CA ASP A 330 2.07 4.28 -13.40
C ASP A 330 2.74 5.63 -13.08
N MET A 331 3.15 5.83 -11.83
CA MET A 331 3.80 7.07 -11.37
C MET A 331 5.30 7.12 -11.68
N VAL A 332 5.96 5.98 -11.84
CA VAL A 332 7.43 5.89 -11.97
C VAL A 332 7.90 5.49 -13.36
N GLU A 333 7.03 4.93 -14.20
CA GLU A 333 7.37 4.47 -15.56
C GLU A 333 7.51 5.61 -16.59
N ALA A 334 7.32 6.85 -16.17
CA ALA A 334 7.47 8.07 -17.01
C ALA A 334 6.57 8.10 -18.26
N ASP A 335 5.39 7.47 -18.22
CA ASP A 335 4.41 7.56 -19.30
C ASP A 335 3.76 8.95 -19.33
N VAL A 336 3.94 9.67 -20.44
CA VAL A 336 3.38 11.01 -20.63
C VAL A 336 1.84 11.03 -20.59
N ARG A 337 1.18 9.91 -20.85
CA ARG A 337 -0.30 9.79 -20.77
C ARG A 337 -0.76 9.92 -19.32
N PHE A 338 0.00 9.35 -18.37
CA PHE A 338 -0.26 9.51 -16.95
C PHE A 338 -0.20 10.99 -16.53
N SER A 339 0.88 11.69 -16.91
CA SER A 339 1.02 13.12 -16.61
C SER A 339 -0.08 13.97 -17.24
N LYS A 340 -0.56 13.62 -18.46
CA LYS A 340 -1.66 14.32 -19.11
C LYS A 340 -3.02 14.05 -18.47
N GLN A 341 -3.22 12.86 -17.91
CA GLN A 341 -4.49 12.46 -17.28
C GLN A 341 -4.66 13.09 -15.90
N PHE A 342 -3.59 13.14 -15.10
CA PHE A 342 -3.63 13.55 -13.70
C PHE A 342 -2.90 14.87 -13.42
N GLY A 343 -2.09 15.36 -14.33
CA GLY A 343 -1.36 16.61 -14.23
C GLY A 343 -2.11 17.80 -14.85
N VAL A 344 -1.57 18.98 -14.65
CA VAL A 344 -2.02 20.18 -15.37
C VAL A 344 -1.32 20.22 -16.72
N VAL A 345 -2.10 20.24 -17.79
CA VAL A 345 -1.59 20.45 -19.16
C VAL A 345 -1.17 21.91 -19.31
N LEU A 346 0.06 22.13 -19.74
CA LEU A 346 0.66 23.46 -19.94
C LEU A 346 0.29 24.00 -21.32
#